data_7b135d3b40d17a0af5288b0d728f17b1
#
_entry.id   7b135d3b40d17a0af5288b0d728f17b1
#
_cell.length_a   1.000
_cell.length_b   1.000
_cell.length_c   1.000
_cell.angle_alpha   90.00
_cell.angle_beta   90.00
_cell.angle_gamma   90.00
#
_symmetry.space_group_name_H-M   'P 1'
#
loop_
_entity.id
_entity.type
_entity.pdbx_description
1 polymer ?
#
loop_
_entity_poly.entity_id
_entity_poly.type
_entity_poly.pdbx_seq_one_letter_code
_entity_poly.pdbx_strand_id
1 'polypeptide(L)'
;MRRRSLLTGLAGAGVLVGLGASPALGSPILPIRSCADWGARPPSQPTSVVNERPVRILIHHTASANVTDYSQAAAYANARWIQNLHMDTNGWIDSGQHFTNSRGGFLMEGRHGSLAALRAGDRVVVGAHCPGQNTAAIGIENEGLYMDVEPPKLQWDSLVSFCVYTCEQYGIPPTAIEGHRDYRDTLCPGDKLYALLPRLRQEVAQVLGVS
;
A
#
# COMPACT_ATOMS: atom_id res chain seq x y z
N MET A 1 -2.10 -34.98 -81.28
CA MET A 1 -3.14 -34.44 -80.45
C MET A 1 -2.67 -34.56 -78.99
N ARG A 2 -2.21 -33.49 -78.35
CA ARG A 2 -1.74 -33.48 -76.98
C ARG A 2 -2.72 -32.66 -76.12
N ARG A 3 -3.37 -33.32 -75.18
CA ARG A 3 -4.26 -32.66 -74.19
C ARG A 3 -3.40 -32.05 -73.07
N ARG A 4 -3.57 -30.73 -72.87
CA ARG A 4 -3.00 -30.00 -71.69
C ARG A 4 -4.00 -30.05 -70.55
N SER A 5 -3.60 -30.61 -69.42
CA SER A 5 -4.33 -30.55 -68.16
C SER A 5 -3.94 -29.24 -67.40
N LEU A 6 -4.93 -28.46 -67.06
CA LEU A 6 -4.81 -27.26 -66.18
C LEU A 6 -4.96 -27.73 -64.77
N LEU A 7 -3.92 -27.50 -63.96
CA LEU A 7 -3.95 -27.62 -62.47
C LEU A 7 -4.38 -26.25 -61.89
N THR A 8 -5.55 -26.23 -61.28
CA THR A 8 -6.04 -25.12 -60.48
C THR A 8 -5.52 -25.25 -59.05
N GLY A 9 -4.61 -24.35 -58.65
CA GLY A 9 -4.17 -24.25 -57.26
C GLY A 9 -5.16 -23.45 -56.41
N LEU A 10 -5.69 -24.06 -55.33
CA LEU A 10 -6.43 -23.34 -54.29
C LEU A 10 -5.43 -22.65 -53.35
N ALA A 11 -5.48 -21.32 -53.32
CA ALA A 11 -4.80 -20.55 -52.32
C ALA A 11 -5.67 -20.50 -51.04
N GLY A 12 -5.25 -21.18 -49.99
CA GLY A 12 -5.88 -21.09 -48.65
C GLY A 12 -5.47 -19.81 -47.97
N ALA A 13 -6.42 -18.89 -47.80
CA ALA A 13 -6.24 -17.71 -46.96
C ALA A 13 -6.33 -18.11 -45.47
N GLY A 14 -5.20 -18.16 -44.81
CA GLY A 14 -5.15 -18.32 -43.36
C GLY A 14 -5.59 -17.04 -42.65
N VAL A 15 -6.74 -17.08 -41.97
CA VAL A 15 -7.18 -16.01 -41.04
C VAL A 15 -6.36 -16.10 -39.78
N LEU A 16 -5.41 -15.21 -39.59
CA LEU A 16 -4.75 -14.96 -38.29
C LEU A 16 -5.76 -14.27 -37.39
N VAL A 17 -6.40 -15.03 -36.50
CA VAL A 17 -7.15 -14.47 -35.37
C VAL A 17 -6.13 -13.89 -34.41
N GLY A 18 -5.94 -12.59 -34.48
CA GLY A 18 -5.18 -11.85 -33.47
C GLY A 18 -5.89 -11.97 -32.13
N LEU A 19 -5.28 -12.66 -31.18
CA LEU A 19 -5.67 -12.60 -29.78
C LEU A 19 -5.44 -11.16 -29.30
N GLY A 20 -6.48 -10.34 -29.40
CA GLY A 20 -6.50 -9.01 -28.80
C GLY A 20 -6.36 -9.17 -27.30
N ALA A 21 -5.25 -8.69 -26.73
CA ALA A 21 -5.14 -8.53 -25.31
C ALA A 21 -6.31 -7.64 -24.86
N SER A 22 -7.20 -8.19 -24.03
CA SER A 22 -8.23 -7.40 -23.38
C SER A 22 -7.54 -6.28 -22.60
N PRO A 23 -8.02 -5.02 -22.66
CA PRO A 23 -7.48 -3.98 -21.80
C PRO A 23 -7.67 -4.45 -20.36
N ALA A 24 -6.60 -4.46 -19.59
CA ALA A 24 -6.65 -4.70 -18.15
C ALA A 24 -7.68 -3.73 -17.58
N LEU A 25 -8.77 -4.25 -17.02
CA LEU A 25 -9.70 -3.46 -16.23
C LEU A 25 -8.87 -2.87 -15.11
N GLY A 26 -8.68 -1.54 -15.11
CA GLY A 26 -7.91 -0.87 -14.09
C GLY A 26 -8.38 -1.33 -12.72
N SER A 27 -7.44 -1.72 -11.85
CA SER A 27 -7.77 -2.12 -10.49
C SER A 27 -8.66 -1.06 -9.85
N PRO A 28 -9.73 -1.46 -9.13
CA PRO A 28 -10.64 -0.50 -8.51
C PRO A 28 -9.84 0.42 -7.59
N ILE A 29 -10.09 1.73 -7.71
CA ILE A 29 -9.41 2.74 -6.88
C ILE A 29 -9.68 2.43 -5.41
N LEU A 30 -8.63 2.10 -4.66
CA LEU A 30 -8.73 1.85 -3.22
C LEU A 30 -9.19 3.15 -2.51
N PRO A 31 -10.25 3.12 -1.68
CA PRO A 31 -10.79 4.30 -1.02
C PRO A 31 -9.89 4.77 0.13
N ILE A 32 -8.80 5.46 -0.20
CA ILE A 32 -7.91 6.09 0.78
C ILE A 32 -8.37 7.54 0.98
N ARG A 33 -8.62 7.93 2.22
CA ARG A 33 -8.99 9.29 2.60
C ARG A 33 -7.76 10.18 2.56
N SER A 34 -7.87 11.32 1.87
CA SER A 34 -6.78 12.32 1.78
C SER A 34 -6.58 13.04 3.12
N CYS A 35 -5.47 13.73 3.27
CA CYS A 35 -5.21 14.62 4.41
C CYS A 35 -6.35 15.64 4.62
N ALA A 36 -6.94 16.15 3.53
CA ALA A 36 -8.07 17.07 3.60
C ALA A 36 -9.34 16.41 4.17
N ASP A 37 -9.62 15.14 3.84
CA ASP A 37 -10.83 14.45 4.28
C ASP A 37 -10.90 14.29 5.81
N TRP A 38 -9.76 14.02 6.48
CA TRP A 38 -9.72 13.84 7.92
C TRP A 38 -9.32 15.10 8.70
N GLY A 39 -9.12 16.23 7.99
CA GLY A 39 -8.81 17.52 8.59
C GLY A 39 -7.40 17.61 9.13
N ALA A 40 -6.40 17.10 8.38
CA ALA A 40 -4.99 17.27 8.70
C ALA A 40 -4.62 18.77 8.77
N ARG A 41 -3.77 19.10 9.72
CA ARG A 41 -3.12 20.42 9.70
C ARG A 41 -2.00 20.43 8.64
N PRO A 42 -1.66 21.59 8.05
CA PRO A 42 -0.56 21.68 7.10
C PRO A 42 0.76 21.20 7.72
N PRO A 43 1.66 20.59 6.95
CA PRO A 43 3.02 20.30 7.42
C PRO A 43 3.74 21.61 7.76
N SER A 44 4.64 21.59 8.74
CA SER A 44 5.40 22.80 9.16
C SER A 44 6.43 23.26 8.14
N GLN A 45 6.80 22.38 7.21
CA GLN A 45 7.67 22.64 6.06
C GLN A 45 7.22 21.76 4.87
N PRO A 46 7.53 22.14 3.61
CA PRO A 46 7.22 21.29 2.46
C PRO A 46 7.78 19.88 2.60
N THR A 47 6.98 18.88 2.28
CA THR A 47 7.43 17.49 2.20
C THR A 47 8.33 17.29 0.99
N SER A 48 9.39 16.51 1.15
CA SER A 48 10.32 16.16 0.06
C SER A 48 9.80 14.95 -0.71
N VAL A 49 10.06 14.91 -2.02
CA VAL A 49 9.70 13.80 -2.91
C VAL A 49 10.96 13.28 -3.58
N VAL A 50 11.10 11.96 -3.66
CA VAL A 50 12.11 11.26 -4.46
C VAL A 50 11.42 10.68 -5.68
N ASN A 51 11.97 10.97 -6.88
CA ASN A 51 11.45 10.48 -8.17
C ASN A 51 11.96 9.06 -8.48
N GLU A 52 11.82 8.19 -7.49
CA GLU A 52 12.15 6.76 -7.55
C GLU A 52 11.02 5.97 -6.91
N ARG A 53 10.78 4.76 -7.42
CA ARG A 53 9.79 3.86 -6.83
C ARG A 53 10.29 3.29 -5.52
N PRO A 54 9.47 3.26 -4.48
CA PRO A 54 9.78 2.46 -3.29
C PRO A 54 9.83 0.98 -3.67
N VAL A 55 10.65 0.23 -2.97
CA VAL A 55 10.90 -1.20 -3.27
C VAL A 55 10.32 -2.14 -2.21
N ARG A 56 9.69 -1.58 -1.17
CA ARG A 56 9.08 -2.37 -0.07
C ARG A 56 7.95 -1.64 0.65
N ILE A 57 7.18 -2.40 1.41
CA ILE A 57 6.16 -1.89 2.32
C ILE A 57 6.58 -2.24 3.75
N LEU A 58 6.66 -1.26 4.65
CA LEU A 58 6.94 -1.47 6.06
C LEU A 58 5.66 -1.35 6.90
N ILE A 59 5.37 -2.45 7.57
CA ILE A 59 4.23 -2.57 8.47
C ILE A 59 4.63 -2.08 9.85
N HIS A 60 3.86 -1.12 10.36
CA HIS A 60 3.97 -0.56 11.70
C HIS A 60 2.68 -0.75 12.49
N HIS A 61 2.75 -0.58 13.79
CA HIS A 61 1.60 -0.28 14.64
C HIS A 61 1.79 1.09 15.31
N THR A 62 0.69 1.73 15.70
CA THR A 62 0.76 3.02 16.43
C THR A 62 1.18 2.86 17.89
N ALA A 63 1.20 1.62 18.40
CA ALA A 63 1.41 1.30 19.82
C ALA A 63 0.44 2.06 20.77
N SER A 64 -0.73 2.45 20.27
CA SER A 64 -1.80 3.11 21.02
C SER A 64 -2.79 2.09 21.59
N ALA A 65 -3.69 2.53 22.48
CA ALA A 65 -4.74 1.66 23.03
C ALA A 65 -5.61 1.04 21.94
N ASN A 66 -6.01 -0.22 22.16
CA ASN A 66 -6.92 -0.95 21.28
C ASN A 66 -8.36 -0.49 21.50
N VAL A 67 -8.75 0.63 20.89
CA VAL A 67 -10.10 1.19 20.98
C VAL A 67 -11.14 0.28 20.29
N THR A 68 -12.39 0.38 20.75
CA THR A 68 -13.53 -0.41 20.25
C THR A 68 -14.48 0.40 19.36
N ASP A 69 -14.28 1.70 19.23
CA ASP A 69 -15.00 2.54 18.29
C ASP A 69 -14.36 2.41 16.90
N TYR A 70 -15.04 1.72 16.00
CA TYR A 70 -14.59 1.46 14.63
C TYR A 70 -15.20 2.44 13.63
N SER A 71 -15.74 3.55 14.08
CA SER A 71 -16.34 4.57 13.20
C SER A 71 -15.28 5.34 12.41
N GLN A 72 -15.71 5.92 11.29
CA GLN A 72 -14.86 6.83 10.51
C GLN A 72 -14.45 8.07 11.35
N ALA A 73 -15.33 8.53 12.23
CA ALA A 73 -15.03 9.65 13.10
C ALA A 73 -13.87 9.34 14.06
N ALA A 74 -13.86 8.13 14.65
CA ALA A 74 -12.74 7.66 15.48
C ALA A 74 -11.45 7.52 14.67
N ALA A 75 -11.51 6.97 13.45
CA ALA A 75 -10.36 6.87 12.54
C ALA A 75 -9.74 8.26 12.24
N TYR A 76 -10.58 9.26 11.95
CA TYR A 76 -10.12 10.63 11.71
C TYR A 76 -9.54 11.31 12.96
N ALA A 77 -10.13 11.05 14.12
CA ALA A 77 -9.60 11.54 15.40
C ALA A 77 -8.22 10.95 15.69
N ASN A 78 -8.04 9.63 15.44
CA ASN A 78 -6.75 8.95 15.57
C ASN A 78 -5.70 9.49 14.59
N ALA A 79 -6.05 9.72 13.32
CA ALA A 79 -5.13 10.29 12.33
C ALA A 79 -4.62 11.68 12.77
N ARG A 80 -5.51 12.55 13.29
CA ARG A 80 -5.12 13.86 13.84
C ARG A 80 -4.25 13.72 15.09
N TRP A 81 -4.57 12.78 15.98
CA TRP A 81 -3.78 12.52 17.17
C TRP A 81 -2.35 12.07 16.80
N ILE A 82 -2.19 11.15 15.84
CA ILE A 82 -0.88 10.72 15.35
C ILE A 82 -0.11 11.90 14.76
N GLN A 83 -0.74 12.71 13.89
CA GLN A 83 -0.07 13.87 13.29
C GLN A 83 0.39 14.85 14.37
N ASN A 84 -0.46 15.14 15.37
CA ASN A 84 -0.10 16.03 16.47
C ASN A 84 1.06 15.46 17.31
N LEU A 85 1.03 14.18 17.65
CA LEU A 85 2.13 13.51 18.34
C LEU A 85 3.45 13.65 17.57
N HIS A 86 3.42 13.39 16.26
CA HIS A 86 4.60 13.48 15.42
C HIS A 86 5.13 14.90 15.26
N MET A 87 4.26 15.88 15.12
CA MET A 87 4.68 17.27 14.91
C MET A 87 5.02 17.98 16.23
N ASP A 88 4.22 17.77 17.28
CA ASP A 88 4.34 18.56 18.52
C ASP A 88 5.30 17.92 19.54
N THR A 89 5.37 16.57 19.57
CA THR A 89 6.21 15.84 20.51
C THR A 89 7.54 15.43 19.89
N ASN A 90 7.50 14.86 18.65
CA ASN A 90 8.71 14.40 17.98
C ASN A 90 9.41 15.52 17.20
N GLY A 91 8.77 16.69 16.99
CA GLY A 91 9.31 17.81 16.24
C GLY A 91 9.43 17.54 14.74
N TRP A 92 8.67 16.58 14.21
CA TRP A 92 8.68 16.28 12.78
C TRP A 92 7.82 17.29 12.00
N ILE A 93 8.12 17.42 10.70
CA ILE A 93 7.41 18.40 9.86
C ILE A 93 5.95 18.02 9.58
N ASP A 94 5.59 16.72 9.74
CA ASP A 94 4.29 16.14 9.44
C ASP A 94 4.19 14.73 10.06
N SER A 95 3.11 13.98 9.77
CA SER A 95 3.02 12.54 10.06
C SER A 95 4.26 11.80 9.54
N GLY A 96 4.80 10.87 10.31
CA GLY A 96 6.00 10.13 9.93
C GLY A 96 5.76 9.07 8.86
N GLN A 97 4.63 8.37 8.99
CA GLN A 97 4.17 7.31 8.07
C GLN A 97 3.48 7.88 6.85
N HIS A 98 3.50 7.13 5.75
CA HIS A 98 2.81 7.52 4.52
C HIS A 98 1.29 7.32 4.64
N PHE A 99 0.87 6.22 5.30
CA PHE A 99 -0.55 5.86 5.44
C PHE A 99 -0.86 5.36 6.84
N THR A 100 -2.11 5.49 7.23
CA THR A 100 -2.67 4.97 8.47
C THR A 100 -3.85 4.06 8.15
N ASN A 101 -3.94 2.92 8.84
CA ASN A 101 -5.03 1.96 8.75
C ASN A 101 -5.72 1.87 10.12
N SER A 102 -6.95 2.34 10.22
CA SER A 102 -7.69 2.31 11.48
C SER A 102 -8.22 0.92 11.82
N ARG A 103 -8.56 0.70 13.09
CA ARG A 103 -9.18 -0.56 13.55
C ARG A 103 -10.52 -0.83 12.87
N GLY A 104 -11.21 0.21 12.39
CA GLY A 104 -12.42 0.11 11.58
C GLY A 104 -12.19 -0.15 10.09
N GLY A 105 -10.93 -0.28 9.64
CA GLY A 105 -10.57 -0.55 8.25
C GLY A 105 -10.55 0.69 7.36
N PHE A 106 -10.57 1.90 7.93
CA PHE A 106 -10.43 3.13 7.15
C PHE A 106 -8.96 3.39 6.87
N LEU A 107 -8.62 3.53 5.59
CA LEU A 107 -7.29 3.91 5.13
C LEU A 107 -7.23 5.43 4.96
N MET A 108 -6.21 6.05 5.51
CA MET A 108 -5.97 7.49 5.46
C MET A 108 -4.55 7.78 4.96
N GLU A 109 -4.40 8.81 4.15
CA GLU A 109 -3.12 9.43 3.87
C GLU A 109 -2.58 9.99 5.19
N GLY A 110 -1.33 9.71 5.53
CA GLY A 110 -0.67 10.26 6.71
C GLY A 110 0.17 11.48 6.35
N ARG A 111 1.36 11.25 5.77
CA ARG A 111 2.24 12.33 5.32
C ARG A 111 1.74 12.94 4.04
N HIS A 112 1.59 14.27 4.01
CA HIS A 112 1.05 15.00 2.86
C HIS A 112 1.78 14.68 1.55
N GLY A 113 1.01 14.45 0.50
CA GLY A 113 1.49 14.10 -0.85
C GLY A 113 1.66 12.61 -1.09
N SER A 114 1.57 11.76 -0.04
CA SER A 114 1.75 10.31 -0.17
C SER A 114 0.69 9.65 -1.04
N LEU A 115 -0.57 10.09 -0.96
CA LEU A 115 -1.65 9.56 -1.79
C LEU A 115 -1.46 9.91 -3.27
N ALA A 116 -1.02 11.14 -3.55
CA ALA A 116 -0.72 11.56 -4.93
C ALA A 116 0.47 10.79 -5.50
N ALA A 117 1.53 10.57 -4.70
CA ALA A 117 2.69 9.78 -5.09
C ALA A 117 2.33 8.31 -5.35
N LEU A 118 1.54 7.69 -4.47
CA LEU A 118 1.06 6.31 -4.63
C LEU A 118 0.25 6.14 -5.92
N ARG A 119 -0.66 7.08 -6.21
CA ARG A 119 -1.47 7.05 -7.43
C ARG A 119 -0.64 7.26 -8.70
N ALA A 120 0.43 8.04 -8.62
CA ALA A 120 1.37 8.23 -9.73
C ALA A 120 2.22 6.97 -10.00
N GLY A 121 2.59 6.21 -8.97
CA GLY A 121 3.30 4.95 -9.06
C GLY A 121 4.76 5.06 -9.52
N ASP A 122 5.34 6.26 -9.53
CA ASP A 122 6.70 6.51 -10.04
C ASP A 122 7.61 7.25 -9.04
N ARG A 123 7.10 7.62 -7.88
CA ARG A 123 7.80 8.44 -6.87
C ARG A 123 7.34 8.11 -5.46
N VAL A 124 8.09 8.56 -4.47
CA VAL A 124 7.74 8.44 -3.05
C VAL A 124 7.98 9.75 -2.31
N VAL A 125 7.08 10.09 -1.38
CA VAL A 125 7.33 11.16 -0.40
C VAL A 125 8.33 10.64 0.63
N VAL A 126 9.33 11.43 0.99
CA VAL A 126 10.31 11.05 2.04
C VAL A 126 9.61 10.92 3.38
N GLY A 127 9.55 9.73 3.93
CA GLY A 127 8.93 9.44 5.22
C GLY A 127 9.77 9.86 6.42
N ALA A 128 9.24 9.60 7.62
CA ALA A 128 9.98 9.69 8.88
C ALA A 128 9.61 8.51 9.81
N HIS A 129 9.29 7.34 9.23
CA HIS A 129 8.80 6.17 9.96
C HIS A 129 9.89 5.12 10.24
N CYS A 130 10.99 5.09 9.45
CA CYS A 130 12.08 4.15 9.63
C CYS A 130 13.38 4.73 9.07
N PRO A 131 14.31 5.22 9.93
CA PRO A 131 15.60 5.72 9.47
C PRO A 131 16.34 4.70 8.60
N GLY A 132 16.83 5.17 7.43
CA GLY A 132 17.46 4.32 6.41
C GLY A 132 16.49 3.69 5.40
N GLN A 133 15.17 3.77 5.64
CA GLN A 133 14.14 3.24 4.75
C GLN A 133 13.16 4.32 4.23
N ASN A 134 13.24 5.54 4.74
CA ASN A 134 12.28 6.62 4.48
C ASN A 134 12.15 7.06 3.00
N THR A 135 13.08 6.68 2.14
CA THR A 135 13.07 6.93 0.69
C THR A 135 12.83 5.67 -0.14
N ALA A 136 12.96 4.49 0.48
CA ALA A 136 12.89 3.20 -0.21
C ALA A 136 11.64 2.37 0.15
N ALA A 137 10.88 2.81 1.16
CA ALA A 137 9.74 2.07 1.66
C ALA A 137 8.49 2.93 1.81
N ILE A 138 7.33 2.32 1.58
CA ILE A 138 6.04 2.85 2.01
C ILE A 138 5.76 2.37 3.43
N GLY A 139 5.65 3.30 4.40
CA GLY A 139 5.27 2.97 5.77
C GLY A 139 3.77 3.09 5.97
N ILE A 140 3.15 2.05 6.54
CA ILE A 140 1.75 2.07 6.98
C ILE A 140 1.66 1.76 8.47
N GLU A 141 1.05 2.65 9.24
CA GLU A 141 0.75 2.46 10.67
C GLU A 141 -0.65 1.88 10.86
N ASN A 142 -0.71 0.74 11.52
CA ASN A 142 -1.94 0.09 11.93
C ASN A 142 -2.31 0.55 13.34
N GLU A 143 -3.46 1.20 13.49
CA GLU A 143 -3.95 1.69 14.77
C GLU A 143 -4.06 0.55 15.79
N GLY A 144 -3.45 0.70 16.96
CA GLY A 144 -3.51 -0.24 18.07
C GLY A 144 -2.16 -0.75 18.56
N LEU A 145 -2.21 -1.64 19.54
CA LEU A 145 -1.07 -2.33 20.16
C LEU A 145 -1.22 -3.84 19.92
N TYR A 146 -0.33 -4.42 19.13
CA TYR A 146 -0.40 -5.82 18.65
C TYR A 146 0.69 -6.70 19.26
N MET A 147 0.98 -6.53 20.55
CA MET A 147 1.90 -7.40 21.27
C MET A 147 1.24 -8.76 21.57
N ASP A 148 0.00 -8.72 22.11
CA ASP A 148 -0.69 -9.91 22.62
C ASP A 148 -1.97 -10.26 21.89
N VAL A 149 -2.48 -9.35 21.05
CA VAL A 149 -3.72 -9.51 20.28
C VAL A 149 -3.50 -9.28 18.80
N GLU A 150 -4.31 -9.90 17.96
CA GLU A 150 -4.30 -9.69 16.52
C GLU A 150 -5.13 -8.46 16.12
N PRO A 151 -4.88 -7.86 14.94
CA PRO A 151 -5.74 -6.83 14.38
C PRO A 151 -7.17 -7.34 14.17
N PRO A 152 -8.20 -6.49 14.36
CA PRO A 152 -9.56 -6.88 14.02
C PRO A 152 -9.71 -7.12 12.50
N LYS A 153 -10.68 -7.96 12.14
CA LYS A 153 -10.89 -8.39 10.74
C LYS A 153 -11.00 -7.21 9.76
N LEU A 154 -11.72 -6.14 10.11
CA LEU A 154 -11.86 -4.98 9.24
C LEU A 154 -10.52 -4.31 8.92
N GLN A 155 -9.67 -4.19 9.92
CA GLN A 155 -8.32 -3.64 9.75
C GLN A 155 -7.41 -4.59 8.96
N TRP A 156 -7.52 -5.91 9.19
CA TRP A 156 -6.77 -6.90 8.42
C TRP A 156 -7.15 -6.87 6.94
N ASP A 157 -8.43 -6.92 6.62
CA ASP A 157 -8.92 -6.92 5.25
C ASP A 157 -8.48 -5.63 4.50
N SER A 158 -8.50 -4.48 5.19
CA SER A 158 -8.06 -3.24 4.59
C SER A 158 -6.53 -3.18 4.44
N LEU A 159 -5.76 -3.78 5.36
CA LEU A 159 -4.32 -3.91 5.24
C LEU A 159 -3.93 -4.77 4.02
N VAL A 160 -4.60 -5.92 3.82
CA VAL A 160 -4.41 -6.75 2.63
C VAL A 160 -4.69 -5.95 1.36
N SER A 161 -5.85 -5.27 1.31
CA SER A 161 -6.25 -4.44 0.15
C SER A 161 -5.25 -3.32 -0.13
N PHE A 162 -4.75 -2.65 0.90
CA PHE A 162 -3.72 -1.63 0.79
C PHE A 162 -2.40 -2.19 0.23
N CYS A 163 -1.96 -3.34 0.74
CA CYS A 163 -0.73 -3.97 0.26
C CYS A 163 -0.86 -4.43 -1.20
N VAL A 164 -2.00 -5.02 -1.60
CA VAL A 164 -2.29 -5.38 -2.99
C VAL A 164 -2.16 -4.16 -3.89
N TYR A 165 -2.91 -3.09 -3.59
CA TYR A 165 -2.90 -1.87 -4.38
C TYR A 165 -1.50 -1.23 -4.47
N THR A 166 -0.77 -1.20 -3.35
CA THR A 166 0.59 -0.62 -3.30
C THR A 166 1.59 -1.46 -4.09
N CYS A 167 1.50 -2.79 -4.02
CA CYS A 167 2.31 -3.71 -4.83
C CYS A 167 2.06 -3.49 -6.32
N GLU A 168 0.80 -3.37 -6.76
CA GLU A 168 0.45 -3.09 -8.16
C GLU A 168 0.98 -1.75 -8.64
N GLN A 169 0.78 -0.67 -7.85
CA GLN A 169 1.19 0.67 -8.24
C GLN A 169 2.70 0.82 -8.43
N TYR A 170 3.48 0.21 -7.56
CA TYR A 170 4.93 0.37 -7.56
C TYR A 170 5.71 -0.81 -8.14
N GLY A 171 5.06 -1.94 -8.39
CA GLY A 171 5.73 -3.19 -8.79
C GLY A 171 6.49 -3.84 -7.64
N ILE A 172 6.07 -3.65 -6.39
CA ILE A 172 6.67 -4.25 -5.20
C ILE A 172 6.24 -5.72 -5.11
N PRO A 173 7.16 -6.69 -5.01
CA PRO A 173 6.77 -8.08 -4.83
C PRO A 173 6.19 -8.30 -3.42
N PRO A 174 5.19 -9.18 -3.22
CA PRO A 174 4.63 -9.46 -1.90
C PRO A 174 5.66 -9.88 -0.85
N THR A 175 6.77 -10.49 -1.27
CA THR A 175 7.89 -10.87 -0.39
C THR A 175 8.59 -9.68 0.26
N ALA A 176 8.44 -8.46 -0.31
CA ALA A 176 8.99 -7.23 0.21
C ALA A 176 8.00 -6.45 1.12
N ILE A 177 6.97 -7.12 1.63
CA ILE A 177 6.15 -6.64 2.73
C ILE A 177 6.82 -7.09 4.03
N GLU A 178 7.35 -6.14 4.81
CA GLU A 178 8.24 -6.38 5.93
C GLU A 178 7.79 -5.60 7.15
N GLY A 179 8.33 -5.92 8.33
CA GLY A 179 8.04 -5.22 9.57
C GLY A 179 9.09 -4.16 9.90
N HIS A 180 8.71 -3.16 10.69
CA HIS A 180 9.67 -2.15 11.17
C HIS A 180 10.88 -2.79 11.88
N ARG A 181 10.66 -3.86 12.65
CA ARG A 181 11.72 -4.56 13.41
C ARG A 181 12.74 -5.29 12.52
N ASP A 182 12.46 -5.48 11.24
CA ASP A 182 13.43 -6.07 10.31
C ASP A 182 14.59 -5.10 10.01
N TYR A 183 14.41 -3.81 10.31
CA TYR A 183 15.37 -2.73 10.03
C TYR A 183 15.86 -1.99 11.26
N ARG A 184 15.14 -2.09 12.38
CA ARG A 184 15.44 -1.35 13.61
C ARG A 184 15.22 -2.22 14.84
N ASP A 185 15.99 -1.96 15.89
CA ASP A 185 15.75 -2.56 17.20
C ASP A 185 14.49 -1.91 17.81
N THR A 186 13.35 -2.58 17.65
CA THR A 186 12.03 -2.12 18.09
C THR A 186 11.05 -3.27 18.22
N LEU A 187 10.04 -3.12 19.07
CA LEU A 187 8.94 -4.08 19.17
C LEU A 187 7.86 -3.88 18.10
N CYS A 188 7.91 -2.77 17.33
CA CYS A 188 6.98 -2.51 16.22
C CYS A 188 7.17 -3.55 15.10
N PRO A 189 6.10 -4.08 14.51
CA PRO A 189 4.67 -3.74 14.62
C PRO A 189 3.91 -4.47 15.74
N GLY A 190 4.57 -5.05 16.74
CA GLY A 190 4.02 -5.91 17.77
C GLY A 190 4.09 -7.38 17.39
N ASP A 191 4.26 -8.27 18.38
CA ASP A 191 4.59 -9.67 18.15
C ASP A 191 3.50 -10.41 17.35
N LYS A 192 2.24 -10.14 17.64
CA LYS A 192 1.12 -10.79 16.95
C LYS A 192 1.01 -10.32 15.50
N LEU A 193 1.08 -9.01 15.24
CA LEU A 193 1.01 -8.51 13.86
C LEU A 193 2.25 -8.93 13.06
N TYR A 194 3.43 -8.93 13.67
CA TYR A 194 4.65 -9.41 13.01
C TYR A 194 4.57 -10.89 12.63
N ALA A 195 4.05 -11.74 13.52
CA ALA A 195 3.85 -13.17 13.25
C ALA A 195 2.85 -13.43 12.09
N LEU A 196 1.98 -12.47 11.80
CA LEU A 196 1.03 -12.55 10.68
C LEU A 196 1.61 -12.10 9.32
N LEU A 197 2.82 -11.53 9.25
CA LEU A 197 3.38 -11.07 7.97
C LEU A 197 3.53 -12.16 6.91
N PRO A 198 3.91 -13.41 7.22
CA PRO A 198 3.90 -14.49 6.21
C PRO A 198 2.51 -14.72 5.61
N ARG A 199 1.46 -14.69 6.44
CA ARG A 199 0.06 -14.79 6.00
C ARG A 199 -0.33 -13.58 5.15
N LEU A 200 0.04 -12.37 5.53
CA LEU A 200 -0.21 -11.14 4.75
C LEU A 200 0.40 -11.25 3.34
N ARG A 201 1.66 -11.66 3.26
CA ARG A 201 2.35 -11.89 1.97
C ARG A 201 1.63 -12.91 1.10
N GLN A 202 1.20 -14.03 1.70
CA GLN A 202 0.46 -15.09 1.00
C GLN A 202 -0.89 -14.59 0.47
N GLU A 203 -1.69 -13.91 1.30
CA GLU A 203 -2.99 -13.38 0.89
C GLU A 203 -2.83 -12.32 -0.23
N VAL A 204 -1.83 -11.44 -0.13
CA VAL A 204 -1.51 -10.45 -1.18
C VAL A 204 -1.06 -11.16 -2.47
N ALA A 205 -0.17 -12.14 -2.40
CA ALA A 205 0.30 -12.90 -3.56
C ALA A 205 -0.86 -13.64 -4.26
N GLN A 206 -1.76 -14.22 -3.48
CA GLN A 206 -2.95 -14.91 -4.00
C GLN A 206 -3.86 -13.96 -4.78
N VAL A 207 -4.12 -12.75 -4.26
CA VAL A 207 -4.95 -11.75 -4.95
C VAL A 207 -4.28 -11.26 -6.24
N LEU A 208 -2.95 -11.07 -6.21
CA LEU A 208 -2.17 -10.65 -7.38
C LEU A 208 -1.92 -11.77 -8.40
N GLY A 209 -2.23 -13.03 -8.06
CA GLY A 209 -1.98 -14.17 -8.94
C GLY A 209 -0.49 -14.44 -9.17
N VAL A 210 0.36 -14.12 -8.18
CA VAL A 210 1.81 -14.37 -8.20
C VAL A 210 2.21 -15.38 -7.13
N SER A 211 3.30 -16.12 -7.39
CA SER A 211 3.82 -17.18 -6.50
C SER A 211 5.08 -16.73 -5.78
#